data_e790b2c4091ad888797b5b9d5313db99
#
_entry.id   e790b2c4091ad888797b5b9d5313db99
#
_cell.length_a   1.000
_cell.length_b   1.000
_cell.length_c   1.000
_cell.angle_alpha   90.00
_cell.angle_beta   90.00
_cell.angle_gamma   90.00
#
_symmetry.space_group_name_H-M   'P 1'
#
loop_
_entity.id
_entity.type
_entity.pdbx_description
1 polymer ?
#
loop_
_entity_poly.entity_id
_entity_poly.type
_entity_poly.pdbx_seq_one_letter_code
_entity_poly.pdbx_strand_id
1 'polypeptide(L)'
;MNERYENYNADEVEIDLIDFLFYLMRRWKSLVAMVLLGAVLGGAFYMVKSSKTTEETIEEEYQPEVSTEENMKLAAQYRRLYEQQMDYNQHSIVMQMNPNQVYEGTLTYYLAAGEQTELLSQLYMNLIDDQTVLAEVKAAAGLDCDDQYIRELLSSSVAQKDTGDDTDLSGNVVNNLQVVVPDSALSKTIITYQIAYLDKDTCEKMTTALKNAVEVVKQQYEETYGVYDLDIVQNAVAV
;
A
#
# COMPACT_ATOMS: atom_id res chain seq x y z
N MET A 1 -1.24 -11.70 -58.63
CA MET A 1 -0.32 -10.95 -57.73
C MET A 1 -0.39 -11.62 -56.41
N ASN A 2 0.59 -12.51 -56.12
CA ASN A 2 0.66 -13.26 -54.88
C ASN A 2 1.63 -12.54 -53.97
N GLU A 3 1.12 -11.90 -52.94
CA GLU A 3 1.94 -11.39 -51.84
C GLU A 3 2.16 -12.51 -50.82
N ARG A 4 3.40 -12.92 -50.74
CA ARG A 4 3.93 -13.95 -49.85
C ARG A 4 4.23 -13.25 -48.52
N TYR A 5 3.40 -13.48 -47.50
CA TYR A 5 3.72 -13.07 -46.14
C TYR A 5 4.86 -13.93 -45.63
N GLU A 6 6.05 -13.37 -45.51
CA GLU A 6 7.15 -13.96 -44.75
C GLU A 6 6.82 -13.96 -43.28
N ASN A 7 6.60 -15.16 -42.74
CA ASN A 7 6.50 -15.43 -41.31
C ASN A 7 7.88 -15.19 -40.69
N TYR A 8 8.06 -14.07 -40.01
CA TYR A 8 9.16 -13.88 -39.07
C TYR A 8 8.86 -14.73 -37.84
N ASN A 9 9.34 -15.96 -37.82
CA ASN A 9 9.53 -16.71 -36.61
C ASN A 9 10.69 -16.06 -35.85
N ALA A 10 10.38 -15.24 -34.81
CA ALA A 10 11.34 -14.90 -33.81
C ALA A 10 11.77 -16.22 -33.14
N ASP A 11 13.00 -16.65 -33.35
CA ASP A 11 13.60 -17.78 -32.64
C ASP A 11 13.59 -17.44 -31.15
N GLU A 12 12.53 -17.85 -30.45
CA GLU A 12 12.55 -17.92 -29.01
C GLU A 12 13.58 -19.00 -28.66
N VAL A 13 14.73 -18.57 -28.19
CA VAL A 13 15.77 -19.45 -27.67
C VAL A 13 15.24 -20.00 -26.34
N GLU A 14 14.50 -21.10 -26.42
CA GLU A 14 14.14 -21.89 -25.22
C GLU A 14 15.43 -22.46 -24.66
N ILE A 15 15.93 -21.85 -23.60
CA ILE A 15 17.06 -22.38 -22.85
C ILE A 15 16.55 -23.60 -22.06
N ASP A 16 16.78 -24.78 -22.55
CA ASP A 16 16.49 -26.02 -21.81
C ASP A 16 17.42 -26.11 -20.61
N LEU A 17 16.89 -25.76 -19.44
CA LEU A 17 17.59 -25.79 -18.14
C LEU A 17 18.11 -27.19 -17.81
N ILE A 18 17.45 -28.25 -18.30
CA ILE A 18 17.82 -29.63 -18.06
C ILE A 18 19.06 -29.97 -18.88
N ASP A 19 19.10 -29.61 -20.15
CA ASP A 19 20.25 -29.80 -21.03
C ASP A 19 21.46 -28.98 -20.55
N PHE A 20 21.23 -27.76 -20.07
CA PHE A 20 22.26 -26.94 -19.47
C PHE A 20 22.83 -27.61 -18.20
N LEU A 21 21.98 -28.20 -17.35
CA LEU A 21 22.42 -28.92 -16.14
C LEU A 21 23.25 -30.15 -16.49
N PHE A 22 22.82 -30.94 -17.49
CA PHE A 22 23.57 -32.12 -17.97
C PHE A 22 24.89 -31.69 -18.60
N TYR A 23 24.96 -30.61 -19.34
CA TYR A 23 26.19 -30.06 -19.89
C TYR A 23 27.16 -29.65 -18.76
N LEU A 24 26.65 -29.03 -17.69
CA LEU A 24 27.40 -28.63 -16.51
C LEU A 24 27.95 -29.88 -15.76
N MET A 25 27.12 -30.91 -15.57
CA MET A 25 27.49 -32.17 -14.93
C MET A 25 28.52 -32.93 -15.77
N ARG A 26 28.44 -32.88 -17.08
CA ARG A 26 29.43 -33.56 -17.96
C ARG A 26 30.82 -32.93 -17.88
N ARG A 27 30.91 -31.63 -17.52
CA ARG A 27 32.16 -30.88 -17.38
C ARG A 27 32.52 -30.53 -15.94
N TRP A 28 31.91 -31.22 -14.96
CA TRP A 28 32.11 -30.94 -13.54
C TRP A 28 33.58 -30.90 -13.12
N LYS A 29 34.44 -31.77 -13.72
CA LYS A 29 35.89 -31.80 -13.44
C LYS A 29 36.57 -30.48 -13.82
N SER A 30 36.17 -29.86 -14.92
CA SER A 30 36.65 -28.55 -15.38
C SER A 30 36.19 -27.43 -14.43
N LEU A 31 34.95 -27.50 -13.94
CA LEU A 31 34.41 -26.55 -12.95
C LEU A 31 35.15 -26.64 -11.60
N VAL A 32 35.37 -27.84 -11.12
CA VAL A 32 36.16 -28.06 -9.88
C VAL A 32 37.59 -27.53 -10.05
N ALA A 33 38.22 -27.78 -11.20
CA ALA A 33 39.55 -27.26 -11.48
C ALA A 33 39.59 -25.73 -11.50
N MET A 34 38.54 -25.09 -12.04
CA MET A 34 38.44 -23.63 -12.10
C MET A 34 38.21 -23.01 -10.72
N VAL A 35 37.39 -23.65 -9.88
CA VAL A 35 37.18 -23.24 -8.50
C VAL A 35 38.45 -23.36 -7.67
N LEU A 36 39.20 -24.47 -7.82
CA LEU A 36 40.47 -24.66 -7.14
C LEU A 36 41.53 -23.62 -7.58
N LEU A 37 41.57 -23.33 -8.88
CA LEU A 37 42.48 -22.30 -9.38
C LEU A 37 42.09 -20.90 -8.84
N GLY A 38 40.81 -20.59 -8.79
CA GLY A 38 40.29 -19.37 -8.19
C GLY A 38 40.60 -19.25 -6.69
N ALA A 39 40.49 -20.36 -5.96
CA ALA A 39 40.81 -20.40 -4.53
C ALA A 39 42.33 -20.20 -4.28
N VAL A 40 43.20 -20.81 -5.10
CA VAL A 40 44.66 -20.63 -4.99
C VAL A 40 45.06 -19.18 -5.34
N LEU A 41 44.54 -18.63 -6.42
CA LEU A 41 44.86 -17.26 -6.82
C LEU A 41 44.25 -16.23 -5.83
N GLY A 42 43.03 -16.45 -5.36
CA GLY A 42 42.40 -15.59 -4.35
C GLY A 42 43.08 -15.65 -3.01
N GLY A 43 43.47 -16.87 -2.58
CA GLY A 43 44.27 -17.09 -1.35
C GLY A 43 45.66 -16.47 -1.42
N ALA A 44 46.35 -16.60 -2.56
CA ALA A 44 47.64 -15.95 -2.77
C ALA A 44 47.51 -14.40 -2.76
N PHE A 45 46.49 -13.87 -3.42
CA PHE A 45 46.22 -12.42 -3.41
C PHE A 45 45.89 -11.90 -2.01
N TYR A 46 45.11 -12.69 -1.25
CA TYR A 46 44.79 -12.36 0.14
C TYR A 46 46.04 -12.38 1.04
N MET A 47 46.91 -13.40 0.90
CA MET A 47 48.18 -13.45 1.66
C MET A 47 49.09 -12.30 1.31
N VAL A 48 49.24 -11.93 0.03
CA VAL A 48 50.09 -10.79 -0.38
C VAL A 48 49.53 -9.48 0.13
N LYS A 49 48.20 -9.32 0.15
CA LYS A 49 47.57 -8.14 0.72
C LYS A 49 47.70 -8.11 2.25
N SER A 50 47.54 -9.26 2.90
CA SER A 50 47.67 -9.38 4.37
C SER A 50 49.11 -9.18 4.84
N SER A 51 50.11 -9.67 4.10
CA SER A 51 51.50 -9.48 4.46
C SER A 51 52.04 -8.08 4.23
N LYS A 52 51.44 -7.32 3.30
CA LYS A 52 51.77 -5.89 3.13
C LYS A 52 51.15 -4.99 4.22
N THR A 53 50.11 -5.50 4.92
CA THR A 53 49.45 -4.75 6.01
C THR A 53 50.21 -4.91 7.35
N THR A 54 51.27 -5.73 7.43
CA THR A 54 51.96 -6.00 8.70
C THR A 54 53.23 -5.16 8.91
N GLU A 55 53.65 -4.29 7.97
CA GLU A 55 54.87 -3.48 8.12
C GLU A 55 54.64 -1.96 8.09
N GLU A 56 53.42 -1.51 7.97
CA GLU A 56 53.10 -0.14 8.35
C GLU A 56 52.16 -0.18 9.54
N THR A 57 52.73 -0.33 10.72
CA THR A 57 52.12 0.13 11.95
C THR A 57 52.20 1.67 11.91
N ILE A 58 51.45 2.27 10.99
CA ILE A 58 50.89 3.56 11.26
C ILE A 58 49.81 3.24 12.29
N GLU A 59 50.05 3.61 13.53
CA GLU A 59 48.99 3.97 14.44
C GLU A 59 48.23 5.11 13.79
N GLU A 60 47.50 4.85 12.69
CA GLU A 60 46.30 5.58 12.40
C GLU A 60 45.39 5.20 13.56
N GLU A 61 45.52 5.97 14.62
CA GLU A 61 44.49 6.20 15.61
C GLU A 61 43.17 6.27 14.77
N TYR A 62 42.44 5.15 14.70
CA TYR A 62 41.10 5.11 14.11
C TYR A 62 40.26 6.04 14.96
N GLN A 63 40.37 7.35 14.67
CA GLN A 63 39.39 8.30 15.11
C GLN A 63 38.17 8.02 14.26
N PRO A 64 37.10 7.45 14.83
CA PRO A 64 35.85 7.44 14.13
C PRO A 64 35.54 8.92 13.88
N GLU A 65 35.52 9.32 12.60
CA GLU A 65 35.24 10.72 12.17
C GLU A 65 33.86 11.20 12.66
N VAL A 66 33.09 10.30 13.22
CA VAL A 66 31.80 10.62 13.87
C VAL A 66 32.06 10.71 15.35
N SER A 67 31.87 11.88 15.93
CA SER A 67 32.04 12.10 17.35
C SER A 67 31.24 11.07 18.15
N THR A 68 31.76 10.63 19.29
CA THR A 68 31.06 9.71 20.20
C THR A 68 29.65 10.23 20.54
N GLU A 69 29.50 11.54 20.59
CA GLU A 69 28.21 12.22 20.83
C GLU A 69 27.23 12.02 19.67
N GLU A 70 27.68 12.09 18.40
CA GLU A 70 26.84 11.84 17.24
C GLU A 70 26.41 10.37 17.15
N ASN A 71 27.33 9.44 17.45
CA ASN A 71 27.01 8.03 17.54
C ASN A 71 25.99 7.74 18.64
N MET A 72 26.10 8.39 19.81
CA MET A 72 25.10 8.28 20.87
C MET A 72 23.75 8.84 20.46
N LYS A 73 23.70 9.98 19.77
CA LYS A 73 22.46 10.56 19.25
C LYS A 73 21.81 9.62 18.22
N LEU A 74 22.61 9.07 17.32
CA LEU A 74 22.13 8.12 16.31
C LEU A 74 21.62 6.84 16.97
N ALA A 75 22.33 6.27 17.93
CA ALA A 75 21.89 5.10 18.69
C ALA A 75 20.58 5.37 19.45
N ALA A 76 20.44 6.55 20.05
CA ALA A 76 19.21 6.94 20.73
C ALA A 76 18.03 7.10 19.77
N GLN A 77 18.26 7.60 18.54
CA GLN A 77 17.24 7.69 17.49
C GLN A 77 16.80 6.30 17.03
N TYR A 78 17.74 5.39 16.77
CA TYR A 78 17.41 4.02 16.37
C TYR A 78 16.65 3.26 17.48
N ARG A 79 17.04 3.46 18.73
CA ARG A 79 16.33 2.87 19.87
C ARG A 79 14.89 3.38 19.93
N ARG A 80 14.68 4.69 19.77
CA ARG A 80 13.34 5.29 19.76
C ARG A 80 12.49 4.76 18.61
N LEU A 81 13.05 4.65 17.40
CA LEU A 81 12.36 4.09 16.24
C LEU A 81 11.99 2.61 16.48
N TYR A 82 12.89 1.85 17.08
CA TYR A 82 12.63 0.45 17.43
C TYR A 82 11.51 0.34 18.46
N GLU A 83 11.54 1.15 19.53
CA GLU A 83 10.49 1.19 20.55
C GLU A 83 9.14 1.58 19.93
N GLN A 84 9.09 2.58 19.05
CA GLN A 84 7.89 2.96 18.31
C GLN A 84 7.38 1.83 17.40
N GLN A 85 8.26 1.15 16.70
CA GLN A 85 7.87 0.02 15.84
C GLN A 85 7.37 -1.17 16.66
N MET A 86 7.97 -1.43 17.79
CA MET A 86 7.51 -2.48 18.73
C MET A 86 6.11 -2.15 19.27
N ASP A 87 5.91 -0.91 19.69
CA ASP A 87 4.62 -0.43 20.19
C ASP A 87 3.54 -0.55 19.10
N TYR A 88 3.85 -0.09 17.89
CA TYR A 88 2.96 -0.22 16.73
C TYR A 88 2.60 -1.68 16.45
N ASN A 89 3.57 -2.58 16.40
CA ASN A 89 3.32 -3.99 16.13
C ASN A 89 2.45 -4.67 17.19
N GLN A 90 2.51 -4.19 18.43
CA GLN A 90 1.74 -4.73 19.54
C GLN A 90 0.31 -4.17 19.62
N HIS A 91 0.11 -2.91 19.24
CA HIS A 91 -1.15 -2.20 19.42
C HIS A 91 -1.95 -1.95 18.14
N SER A 92 -1.29 -1.98 16.96
CA SER A 92 -2.01 -1.82 15.70
C SER A 92 -2.91 -3.02 15.42
N ILE A 93 -4.19 -2.74 15.21
CA ILE A 93 -5.20 -3.74 14.88
C ILE A 93 -4.88 -4.39 13.54
N VAL A 94 -4.41 -3.60 12.57
CA VAL A 94 -4.03 -4.08 11.24
C VAL A 94 -2.92 -5.14 11.31
N MET A 95 -1.94 -4.94 12.21
CA MET A 95 -0.84 -5.90 12.39
C MET A 95 -1.29 -7.23 13.03
N GLN A 96 -2.45 -7.23 13.69
CA GLN A 96 -3.05 -8.42 14.31
C GLN A 96 -4.02 -9.14 13.36
N MET A 97 -4.37 -8.53 12.22
CA MET A 97 -5.31 -9.10 11.26
C MET A 97 -4.72 -10.28 10.50
N ASN A 98 -5.52 -11.33 10.38
CA ASN A 98 -5.23 -12.40 9.42
C ASN A 98 -5.80 -11.99 8.05
N PRO A 99 -4.96 -11.76 7.02
CA PRO A 99 -5.43 -11.26 5.72
C PRO A 99 -6.43 -12.19 5.01
N ASN A 100 -6.52 -13.46 5.44
CA ASN A 100 -7.48 -14.42 4.89
C ASN A 100 -8.83 -14.45 5.63
N GLN A 101 -9.00 -13.63 6.66
CA GLN A 101 -10.18 -13.61 7.54
C GLN A 101 -10.49 -12.17 7.96
N VAL A 102 -10.62 -11.29 6.98
CA VAL A 102 -10.97 -9.88 7.19
C VAL A 102 -12.37 -9.65 6.63
N TYR A 103 -13.21 -9.00 7.41
CA TYR A 103 -14.52 -8.52 6.97
C TYR A 103 -14.36 -7.09 6.48
N GLU A 104 -14.93 -6.80 5.31
CA GLU A 104 -14.91 -5.48 4.71
C GLU A 104 -16.30 -4.88 4.68
N GLY A 105 -16.48 -3.77 5.35
CA GLY A 105 -17.66 -2.92 5.26
C GLY A 105 -17.47 -1.89 4.16
N THR A 106 -18.39 -1.80 3.22
CA THR A 106 -18.35 -0.83 2.11
C THR A 106 -19.57 0.07 2.18
N LEU A 107 -19.33 1.39 2.19
CA LEU A 107 -20.33 2.43 2.05
C LEU A 107 -20.03 3.22 0.79
N THR A 108 -20.96 3.26 -0.14
CA THR A 108 -20.83 4.03 -1.37
C THR A 108 -21.93 5.06 -1.45
N TYR A 109 -21.54 6.30 -1.65
CA TYR A 109 -22.42 7.44 -1.81
C TYR A 109 -22.30 8.01 -3.20
N TYR A 110 -23.42 8.49 -3.70
CA TYR A 110 -23.52 9.29 -4.89
C TYR A 110 -23.69 10.76 -4.48
N LEU A 111 -22.81 11.62 -4.95
CA LEU A 111 -22.83 13.05 -4.67
C LEU A 111 -23.13 13.84 -5.94
N ALA A 112 -24.15 14.72 -5.88
CA ALA A 112 -24.49 15.69 -6.93
C ALA A 112 -24.77 17.06 -6.28
N ALA A 113 -23.81 17.96 -6.37
CA ALA A 113 -23.85 19.28 -5.76
C ALA A 113 -23.54 20.41 -6.76
N GLY A 114 -23.73 20.16 -8.07
CA GLY A 114 -23.44 21.15 -9.11
C GLY A 114 -21.97 21.60 -9.09
N GLU A 115 -21.76 22.90 -9.06
CA GLU A 115 -20.42 23.51 -9.05
C GLU A 115 -19.60 23.18 -7.77
N GLN A 116 -20.25 22.76 -6.69
CA GLN A 116 -19.62 22.45 -5.41
C GLN A 116 -19.25 20.97 -5.28
N THR A 117 -19.55 20.13 -6.28
CA THR A 117 -19.33 18.68 -6.22
C THR A 117 -17.88 18.33 -5.94
N GLU A 118 -16.93 19.01 -6.55
CA GLU A 118 -15.50 18.74 -6.34
C GLU A 118 -15.07 19.09 -4.91
N LEU A 119 -15.46 20.26 -4.42
CA LEU A 119 -15.14 20.69 -3.06
C LEU A 119 -15.73 19.73 -2.02
N LEU A 120 -17.03 19.43 -2.15
CA LEU A 120 -17.71 18.53 -1.23
C LEU A 120 -17.16 17.11 -1.30
N SER A 121 -16.78 16.64 -2.48
CA SER A 121 -16.17 15.31 -2.62
C SER A 121 -14.84 15.20 -1.84
N GLN A 122 -14.02 16.25 -1.87
CA GLN A 122 -12.77 16.31 -1.09
C GLN A 122 -13.04 16.40 0.41
N LEU A 123 -14.04 17.17 0.83
CA LEU A 123 -14.44 17.26 2.23
C LEU A 123 -14.92 15.90 2.76
N TYR A 124 -15.77 15.21 1.99
CA TYR A 124 -16.22 13.86 2.35
C TYR A 124 -15.09 12.83 2.32
N MET A 125 -14.17 12.90 1.37
CA MET A 125 -13.03 12.02 1.32
C MET A 125 -12.16 12.12 2.60
N ASN A 126 -11.99 13.33 3.12
CA ASN A 126 -11.20 13.60 4.32
C ASN A 126 -11.98 13.33 5.64
N LEU A 127 -13.25 12.93 5.55
CA LEU A 127 -14.07 12.67 6.74
C LEU A 127 -13.50 11.57 7.64
N ILE A 128 -12.81 10.60 7.06
CA ILE A 128 -12.14 9.53 7.81
C ILE A 128 -10.91 9.99 8.61
N ASP A 129 -10.48 11.24 8.43
CA ASP A 129 -9.42 11.88 9.21
C ASP A 129 -9.99 12.79 10.33
N ASP A 130 -11.33 12.95 10.38
CA ASP A 130 -11.99 13.76 11.41
C ASP A 130 -12.00 13.03 12.75
N GLN A 131 -11.52 13.71 13.80
CA GLN A 131 -11.41 13.14 15.13
C GLN A 131 -12.77 12.75 15.73
N THR A 132 -13.83 13.47 15.41
CA THR A 132 -15.19 13.18 15.90
C THR A 132 -15.70 11.89 15.27
N VAL A 133 -15.48 11.72 13.96
CA VAL A 133 -15.86 10.51 13.23
C VAL A 133 -15.08 9.31 13.73
N LEU A 134 -13.75 9.46 13.90
CA LEU A 134 -12.90 8.39 14.44
C LEU A 134 -13.35 7.98 15.85
N ALA A 135 -13.71 8.95 16.71
CA ALA A 135 -14.19 8.66 18.06
C ALA A 135 -15.55 7.92 18.04
N GLU A 136 -16.46 8.28 17.14
CA GLU A 136 -17.75 7.59 16.99
C GLU A 136 -17.58 6.15 16.49
N VAL A 137 -16.74 5.95 15.47
CA VAL A 137 -16.44 4.61 14.95
C VAL A 137 -15.75 3.73 16.00
N LYS A 138 -14.80 4.29 16.74
CA LYS A 138 -14.11 3.65 17.87
C LYS A 138 -15.07 3.23 18.97
N ALA A 139 -15.97 4.14 19.37
CA ALA A 139 -16.97 3.88 20.41
C ALA A 139 -17.95 2.76 19.98
N ALA A 140 -18.39 2.78 18.71
CA ALA A 140 -19.26 1.76 18.16
C ALA A 140 -18.62 0.36 18.12
N ALA A 141 -17.32 0.32 17.87
CA ALA A 141 -16.52 -0.89 17.91
C ALA A 141 -16.21 -1.38 19.34
N GLY A 142 -16.38 -0.51 20.35
CA GLY A 142 -16.01 -0.80 21.74
C GLY A 142 -14.50 -0.94 21.94
N LEU A 143 -13.71 -0.25 21.14
CA LEU A 143 -12.26 -0.31 21.16
C LEU A 143 -11.65 0.74 22.09
N ASP A 144 -10.59 0.36 22.80
CA ASP A 144 -9.79 1.26 23.63
C ASP A 144 -8.36 1.31 23.07
N CYS A 145 -8.18 2.09 22.02
CA CYS A 145 -6.89 2.26 21.32
C CYS A 145 -6.75 3.70 20.83
N ASP A 146 -5.57 4.08 20.35
CA ASP A 146 -5.37 5.39 19.78
C ASP A 146 -6.13 5.56 18.45
N ASP A 147 -6.59 6.77 18.16
CA ASP A 147 -7.40 7.08 16.98
C ASP A 147 -6.65 6.78 15.66
N GLN A 148 -5.31 6.85 15.68
CA GLN A 148 -4.49 6.45 14.53
C GLN A 148 -4.72 4.99 14.11
N TYR A 149 -4.93 4.07 15.07
CA TYR A 149 -5.19 2.65 14.77
C TYR A 149 -6.60 2.44 14.20
N ILE A 150 -7.56 3.27 14.61
CA ILE A 150 -8.88 3.28 13.97
C ILE A 150 -8.79 3.82 12.55
N ARG A 151 -8.01 4.89 12.34
CA ARG A 151 -7.80 5.50 11.02
C ARG A 151 -7.22 4.51 10.01
N GLU A 152 -6.33 3.61 10.44
CA GLU A 152 -5.73 2.58 9.59
C GLU A 152 -6.75 1.54 9.08
N LEU A 153 -7.88 1.36 9.78
CA LEU A 153 -8.96 0.45 9.38
C LEU A 153 -9.89 1.05 8.33
N LEU A 154 -9.78 2.36 8.09
CA LEU A 154 -10.65 3.13 7.22
C LEU A 154 -9.92 3.56 5.96
N SER A 155 -10.58 3.43 4.83
CA SER A 155 -10.11 4.02 3.59
C SER A 155 -11.25 4.75 2.88
N SER A 156 -10.92 5.78 2.10
CA SER A 156 -11.86 6.51 1.27
C SER A 156 -11.33 6.64 -0.15
N SER A 157 -12.22 6.63 -1.10
CA SER A 157 -11.88 6.85 -2.50
C SER A 157 -12.98 7.64 -3.20
N VAL A 158 -12.59 8.41 -4.21
CA VAL A 158 -13.52 9.22 -5.02
C VAL A 158 -13.33 8.83 -6.49
N ALA A 159 -14.42 8.51 -7.16
CA ALA A 159 -14.46 8.30 -8.59
C ALA A 159 -15.30 9.40 -9.25
N GLN A 160 -14.66 10.23 -10.07
CA GLN A 160 -15.35 11.20 -10.93
C GLN A 160 -15.67 10.56 -12.28
N LYS A 161 -16.92 10.75 -12.74
CA LYS A 161 -17.25 10.46 -14.12
C LYS A 161 -17.08 11.75 -14.93
N ASP A 162 -16.06 11.83 -15.77
CA ASP A 162 -15.93 12.88 -16.76
C ASP A 162 -17.08 12.77 -17.75
N THR A 163 -17.88 13.83 -17.86
CA THR A 163 -19.04 13.92 -18.77
C THR A 163 -18.64 14.30 -20.21
N GLY A 164 -17.44 14.05 -20.61
CA GLY A 164 -16.92 14.46 -21.91
C GLY A 164 -15.94 13.47 -22.55
N ASP A 165 -16.35 12.33 -22.87
CA ASP A 165 -16.01 11.53 -24.05
C ASP A 165 -16.24 10.04 -23.78
N ASP A 166 -16.94 9.37 -24.69
CA ASP A 166 -17.42 7.97 -24.54
C ASP A 166 -16.32 6.91 -24.70
N THR A 167 -15.03 7.21 -24.47
CA THR A 167 -13.96 6.30 -24.90
C THR A 167 -12.93 5.86 -23.89
N ASP A 168 -12.94 6.23 -22.61
CA ASP A 168 -11.95 5.63 -21.70
C ASP A 168 -12.41 5.46 -20.24
N LEU A 169 -13.02 4.32 -19.98
CA LEU A 169 -13.14 3.75 -18.63
C LEU A 169 -11.83 3.07 -18.21
N SER A 170 -10.68 3.75 -18.39
CA SER A 170 -9.37 3.28 -17.95
C SER A 170 -8.92 3.99 -16.67
N GLY A 171 -9.75 4.03 -15.68
CA GLY A 171 -9.35 4.52 -14.37
C GLY A 171 -9.77 3.53 -13.30
N ASN A 172 -8.84 2.94 -12.62
CA ASN A 172 -8.91 2.11 -11.42
C ASN A 172 -10.30 1.60 -11.06
N VAL A 173 -10.72 0.51 -11.71
CA VAL A 173 -11.88 -0.26 -11.31
C VAL A 173 -11.51 -0.98 -10.03
N VAL A 174 -11.87 -0.40 -8.90
CA VAL A 174 -11.93 -1.17 -7.66
C VAL A 174 -13.16 -2.06 -7.77
N ASN A 175 -12.90 -3.35 -8.01
CA ASN A 175 -13.84 -4.47 -7.91
C ASN A 175 -15.24 -4.29 -8.52
N ASN A 176 -15.38 -4.62 -9.82
CA ASN A 176 -16.59 -5.14 -10.48
C ASN A 176 -17.97 -4.49 -10.18
N LEU A 177 -18.07 -3.26 -9.74
CA LEU A 177 -19.34 -2.56 -9.62
C LEU A 177 -19.55 -1.68 -10.85
N GLN A 178 -20.21 -2.21 -11.88
CA GLN A 178 -20.81 -1.41 -12.92
C GLN A 178 -22.04 -0.69 -12.32
N VAL A 179 -21.82 0.50 -11.77
CA VAL A 179 -22.92 1.39 -11.43
C VAL A 179 -23.33 2.10 -12.72
N VAL A 180 -24.46 1.68 -13.29
CA VAL A 180 -25.11 2.41 -14.40
C VAL A 180 -25.71 3.69 -13.85
N VAL A 181 -25.04 4.83 -14.04
CA VAL A 181 -25.51 6.14 -13.62
C VAL A 181 -26.33 6.75 -14.76
N PRO A 182 -27.57 7.23 -14.52
CA PRO A 182 -28.39 7.84 -15.57
C PRO A 182 -27.80 9.17 -16.05
N ASP A 183 -27.96 9.40 -17.33
CA ASP A 183 -27.42 10.50 -18.10
C ASP A 183 -28.12 11.85 -17.75
N SER A 184 -27.48 12.68 -16.94
CA SER A 184 -27.82 14.09 -16.80
C SER A 184 -26.55 14.91 -16.52
N ALA A 185 -26.43 16.02 -17.22
CA ALA A 185 -25.27 16.89 -17.41
C ALA A 185 -24.72 17.63 -16.16
N LEU A 186 -24.77 17.03 -14.98
CA LEU A 186 -24.20 17.56 -13.74
C LEU A 186 -22.97 16.70 -13.37
N SER A 187 -21.89 17.32 -12.98
CA SER A 187 -20.71 16.59 -12.49
C SER A 187 -21.11 15.71 -11.31
N LYS A 188 -20.95 14.41 -11.50
CA LYS A 188 -21.41 13.37 -10.58
C LYS A 188 -20.20 12.66 -10.02
N THR A 189 -20.17 12.51 -8.71
CA THR A 189 -19.05 11.89 -8.02
C THR A 189 -19.53 10.74 -7.16
N ILE A 190 -18.79 9.65 -7.17
CA ILE A 190 -19.00 8.49 -6.30
C ILE A 190 -17.94 8.51 -5.21
N ILE A 191 -18.38 8.49 -3.96
CA ILE A 191 -17.51 8.43 -2.79
C ILE A 191 -17.70 7.05 -2.17
N THR A 192 -16.61 6.33 -1.99
CA THR A 192 -16.63 5.01 -1.37
C THR A 192 -15.75 5.01 -0.12
N TYR A 193 -16.32 4.57 0.99
CA TYR A 193 -15.61 4.27 2.22
C TYR A 193 -15.51 2.76 2.39
N GLN A 194 -14.36 2.30 2.86
CA GLN A 194 -14.14 0.91 3.21
C GLN A 194 -13.64 0.82 4.65
N ILE A 195 -14.13 -0.17 5.36
CA ILE A 195 -13.76 -0.47 6.75
C ILE A 195 -13.33 -1.92 6.78
N ALA A 196 -12.14 -2.20 7.27
CA ALA A 196 -11.64 -3.55 7.44
C ALA A 196 -11.59 -3.93 8.93
N TYR A 197 -12.16 -5.09 9.32
CA TYR A 197 -12.08 -5.55 10.71
C TYR A 197 -12.08 -7.08 10.82
N LEU A 198 -11.71 -7.59 12.02
CA LEU A 198 -11.52 -9.01 12.31
C LEU A 198 -12.82 -9.80 12.41
N ASP A 199 -13.90 -9.19 12.88
CA ASP A 199 -15.19 -9.84 13.03
C ASP A 199 -16.32 -9.05 12.35
N LYS A 200 -17.33 -9.77 11.90
CA LYS A 200 -18.43 -9.23 11.12
C LYS A 200 -19.27 -8.24 11.91
N ASP A 201 -19.60 -8.58 13.13
CA ASP A 201 -20.54 -7.78 13.95
C ASP A 201 -19.93 -6.41 14.29
N THR A 202 -18.64 -6.37 14.60
CA THR A 202 -17.92 -5.11 14.85
C THR A 202 -17.75 -4.31 13.56
N CYS A 203 -17.43 -4.96 12.45
CA CYS A 203 -17.35 -4.32 11.15
C CYS A 203 -18.70 -3.67 10.76
N GLU A 204 -19.83 -4.34 10.99
CA GLU A 204 -21.18 -3.80 10.77
C GLU A 204 -21.48 -2.59 11.66
N LYS A 205 -21.08 -2.64 12.93
CA LYS A 205 -21.24 -1.51 13.88
C LYS A 205 -20.42 -0.30 13.45
N MET A 206 -19.16 -0.50 13.07
CA MET A 206 -18.28 0.54 12.59
C MET A 206 -18.83 1.18 11.28
N THR A 207 -19.29 0.33 10.36
CA THR A 207 -19.91 0.79 9.11
C THR A 207 -21.17 1.61 9.36
N THR A 208 -21.99 1.19 10.32
CA THR A 208 -23.20 1.92 10.72
C THR A 208 -22.85 3.26 11.38
N ALA A 209 -21.83 3.28 12.24
CA ALA A 209 -21.37 4.52 12.89
C ALA A 209 -20.83 5.51 11.86
N LEU A 210 -20.02 5.06 10.92
CA LEU A 210 -19.52 5.90 9.82
C LEU A 210 -20.66 6.44 8.97
N LYS A 211 -21.67 5.62 8.65
CA LYS A 211 -22.87 6.06 7.95
C LYS A 211 -23.57 7.21 8.68
N ASN A 212 -23.80 7.03 9.99
CA ASN A 212 -24.45 8.04 10.82
C ASN A 212 -23.63 9.34 10.88
N ALA A 213 -22.31 9.23 10.99
CA ALA A 213 -21.43 10.39 10.96
C ALA A 213 -21.51 11.14 9.62
N VAL A 214 -21.57 10.44 8.49
CA VAL A 214 -21.77 11.04 7.16
C VAL A 214 -23.10 11.79 7.11
N GLU A 215 -24.20 11.23 7.68
CA GLU A 215 -25.50 11.89 7.71
C GLU A 215 -25.50 13.17 8.59
N VAL A 216 -24.80 13.15 9.72
CA VAL A 216 -24.63 14.34 10.58
C VAL A 216 -23.82 15.42 9.85
N VAL A 217 -22.72 15.04 9.22
CA VAL A 217 -21.87 15.97 8.46
C VAL A 217 -22.61 16.53 7.26
N LYS A 218 -23.46 15.73 6.58
CA LYS A 218 -24.32 16.20 5.51
C LYS A 218 -25.17 17.38 5.96
N GLN A 219 -25.83 17.28 7.11
CA GLN A 219 -26.66 18.36 7.65
C GLN A 219 -25.83 19.64 7.89
N GLN A 220 -24.65 19.52 8.45
CA GLN A 220 -23.74 20.66 8.68
C GLN A 220 -23.28 21.31 7.38
N TYR A 221 -23.00 20.52 6.36
CA TYR A 221 -22.58 21.02 5.04
C TYR A 221 -23.75 21.65 4.28
N GLU A 222 -24.98 21.13 4.42
CA GLU A 222 -26.17 21.75 3.83
C GLU A 222 -26.43 23.14 4.40
N GLU A 223 -26.14 23.40 5.67
CA GLU A 223 -26.23 24.74 6.28
C GLU A 223 -25.23 25.73 5.65
N THR A 224 -24.07 25.24 5.22
CA THR A 224 -23.00 26.08 4.68
C THR A 224 -23.05 26.23 3.17
N TYR A 225 -23.32 25.13 2.47
CA TYR A 225 -23.19 25.01 1.02
C TYR A 225 -24.53 24.93 0.30
N GLY A 226 -25.66 24.89 1.03
CA GLY A 226 -26.99 24.70 0.49
C GLY A 226 -27.33 23.21 0.31
N VAL A 227 -28.57 22.95 -0.08
CA VAL A 227 -29.10 21.59 -0.26
C VAL A 227 -28.48 20.93 -1.51
N TYR A 228 -28.03 19.70 -1.38
CA TYR A 228 -27.47 18.89 -2.45
C TYR A 228 -27.85 17.41 -2.27
N ASP A 229 -27.69 16.62 -3.33
CA ASP A 229 -28.02 15.21 -3.31
C ASP A 229 -26.80 14.40 -2.85
N LEU A 230 -26.97 13.63 -1.78
CA LEU A 230 -26.02 12.64 -1.29
C LEU A 230 -26.80 11.37 -0.95
N ASP A 231 -26.77 10.41 -1.84
CA ASP A 231 -27.56 9.19 -1.76
C ASP A 231 -26.69 7.96 -1.56
N ILE A 232 -27.14 7.04 -0.70
CA ILE A 232 -26.45 5.76 -0.49
C ILE A 232 -26.71 4.84 -1.69
N VAL A 233 -25.65 4.42 -2.35
CA VAL A 233 -25.69 3.45 -3.46
C VAL A 233 -25.44 2.03 -2.95
N GLN A 234 -24.54 1.89 -1.99
CA GLN A 234 -24.19 0.61 -1.41
C GLN A 234 -23.92 0.72 0.09
N ASN A 235 -24.43 -0.26 0.83
CA ASN A 235 -24.10 -0.48 2.23
C ASN A 235 -24.07 -2.00 2.44
N ALA A 236 -22.87 -2.58 2.49
CA ALA A 236 -22.69 -4.02 2.59
C ALA A 236 -21.46 -4.36 3.43
N VAL A 237 -21.51 -5.49 4.12
CA VAL A 237 -20.34 -6.11 4.76
C VAL A 237 -20.13 -7.48 4.14
N ALA A 238 -18.93 -7.72 3.64
CA ALA A 238 -18.51 -8.95 2.98
C ALA A 238 -17.26 -9.55 3.67
N VAL A 239 -16.91 -10.76 3.28
CA VAL A 239 -15.66 -11.46 3.69
C VAL A 239 -14.70 -11.41 2.53
#